data_1abc204b03555c8da42930e7497846bd
#
_entry.id   1abc204b03555c8da42930e7497846bd
#
_cell.length_a   1.000
_cell.length_b   1.000
_cell.length_c   1.000
_cell.angle_alpha   90.00
_cell.angle_beta   90.00
_cell.angle_gamma   90.00
#
_symmetry.space_group_name_H-M   'P 1'
#
loop_
_entity.id
_entity.type
_entity.pdbx_description
1 polymer ?
#
loop_
_entity_poly.entity_id
_entity_poly.type
_entity_poly.pdbx_seq_one_letter_code
_entity_poly.pdbx_strand_id
1 'polypeptide(L)'
;MKKVISFFLLLMIIISSCNSQTSKMSNNLIKETSPYLLQHAYNPVNWNPWNKKYLEKAKKENKLVVISIGYSSCHWCHVMEKESFEDSLVASIMNEKYISIKVDREERPDVDQVYMNAVQLMTGSGGWPLNVVTLPDGRPIWGGTYFSKDQWINALTQISDLYNKEPEKFINYANTLEKGIKSLDIITTNNEKEL
;
A
#
# COMPACT_ATOMS: atom_id res chain seq x y z
N MET A 1 64.18 0.78 11.24
CA MET A 1 63.23 -0.36 11.13
C MET A 1 61.96 -0.18 11.98
N LYS A 2 62.06 0.12 13.30
CA LYS A 2 60.85 0.28 14.16
C LYS A 2 59.87 1.37 13.71
N LYS A 3 60.30 2.53 13.17
CA LYS A 3 59.49 3.62 12.71
C LYS A 3 58.71 3.28 11.40
N VAL A 4 59.29 2.48 10.51
CA VAL A 4 58.62 2.06 9.25
C VAL A 4 57.51 1.03 9.52
N ILE A 5 57.74 0.12 10.45
CA ILE A 5 56.76 -0.88 10.88
C ILE A 5 55.53 -0.21 11.51
N SER A 6 55.77 0.84 12.36
CA SER A 6 54.68 1.62 12.98
C SER A 6 53.83 2.38 11.96
N PHE A 7 54.44 2.88 10.89
CA PHE A 7 53.71 3.56 9.81
C PHE A 7 52.85 2.60 8.99
N PHE A 8 53.35 1.40 8.70
CA PHE A 8 52.57 0.35 8.01
C PHE A 8 51.42 -0.18 8.86
N LEU A 9 51.59 -0.30 10.17
CA LEU A 9 50.49 -0.68 11.08
C LEU A 9 49.38 0.38 11.14
N LEU A 10 49.75 1.65 11.13
CA LEU A 10 48.81 2.75 11.13
C LEU A 10 48.01 2.85 9.79
N LEU A 11 48.67 2.52 8.67
CA LEU A 11 48.03 2.51 7.35
C LEU A 11 47.06 1.32 7.20
N MET A 12 47.31 0.20 7.82
CA MET A 12 46.41 -0.99 7.83
C MET A 12 45.11 -0.73 8.63
N ILE A 13 45.15 0.11 9.66
CA ILE A 13 43.95 0.45 10.45
C ILE A 13 43.01 1.36 9.70
N ILE A 14 43.51 2.20 8.77
CA ILE A 14 42.68 3.12 7.98
C ILE A 14 41.90 2.39 6.88
N ILE A 15 42.37 1.23 6.40
CA ILE A 15 41.71 0.44 5.32
C ILE A 15 40.57 -0.43 5.89
N SER A 16 40.49 -0.61 7.21
CA SER A 16 39.33 -1.27 7.87
C SER A 16 38.13 -0.35 8.03
N SER A 17 38.10 0.78 7.30
CA SER A 17 36.95 1.71 7.30
C SER A 17 35.78 1.07 6.59
N CYS A 18 34.96 0.40 7.34
CA CYS A 18 33.54 0.10 7.15
C CYS A 18 32.98 0.32 5.74
N ASN A 19 32.98 -0.74 4.95
CA ASN A 19 31.90 -0.94 4.01
C ASN A 19 30.64 -1.37 4.81
N SER A 20 30.03 -0.42 5.53
CA SER A 20 28.68 -0.56 5.98
C SER A 20 27.79 -0.46 4.75
N GLN A 21 27.71 -1.52 3.98
CA GLN A 21 26.56 -1.75 3.10
C GLN A 21 25.35 -1.85 4.02
N THR A 22 24.67 -0.73 4.23
CA THR A 22 23.31 -0.77 4.74
C THR A 22 22.51 -1.60 3.77
N SER A 23 22.33 -2.88 4.08
CA SER A 23 21.44 -3.77 3.33
C SER A 23 20.06 -3.09 3.37
N LYS A 24 19.63 -2.55 2.25
CA LYS A 24 18.30 -1.94 2.13
C LYS A 24 17.30 -3.03 2.50
N MET A 25 16.63 -2.90 3.65
CA MET A 25 15.66 -3.89 4.12
C MET A 25 14.53 -3.99 3.11
N SER A 26 14.25 -5.18 2.62
CA SER A 26 13.13 -5.44 1.72
C SER A 26 11.88 -5.79 2.51
N ASN A 27 10.72 -5.40 1.97
CA ASN A 27 9.42 -5.83 2.46
C ASN A 27 8.99 -7.18 1.82
N ASN A 28 7.76 -7.62 2.06
CA ASN A 28 7.31 -8.95 1.63
C ASN A 28 7.14 -9.10 0.12
N LEU A 29 7.15 -8.01 -0.65
CA LEU A 29 7.04 -8.04 -2.11
C LEU A 29 8.28 -8.60 -2.81
N ILE A 30 9.42 -8.70 -2.13
CA ILE A 30 10.67 -9.26 -2.70
C ILE A 30 10.52 -10.72 -3.15
N LYS A 31 9.47 -11.41 -2.71
CA LYS A 31 9.19 -12.81 -3.02
C LYS A 31 8.24 -12.99 -4.20
N GLU A 32 7.73 -11.89 -4.73
CA GLU A 32 6.76 -11.89 -5.83
C GLU A 32 7.48 -11.95 -7.20
N THR A 33 6.71 -12.24 -8.24
CA THR A 33 7.21 -12.34 -9.63
C THR A 33 6.80 -11.15 -10.48
N SER A 34 5.77 -10.41 -10.07
CA SER A 34 5.31 -9.19 -10.74
C SER A 34 6.40 -8.13 -10.77
N PRO A 35 6.79 -7.60 -11.94
CA PRO A 35 7.72 -6.49 -12.03
C PRO A 35 7.25 -5.25 -11.26
N TYR A 36 5.94 -4.99 -11.26
CA TYR A 36 5.35 -3.89 -10.52
C TYR A 36 5.50 -4.06 -9.00
N LEU A 37 5.23 -5.24 -8.47
CA LEU A 37 5.39 -5.52 -7.05
C LEU A 37 6.85 -5.48 -6.62
N LEU A 38 7.76 -6.06 -7.42
CA LEU A 38 9.20 -6.04 -7.16
C LEU A 38 9.79 -4.64 -7.13
N GLN A 39 9.27 -3.71 -7.95
CA GLN A 39 9.66 -2.31 -7.93
C GLN A 39 9.46 -1.68 -6.54
N HIS A 40 8.38 -2.05 -5.84
CA HIS A 40 8.07 -1.56 -4.51
C HIS A 40 8.71 -2.38 -3.37
N ALA A 41 9.49 -3.41 -3.66
CA ALA A 41 10.06 -4.31 -2.66
C ALA A 41 11.03 -3.64 -1.67
N TYR A 42 11.60 -2.51 -2.05
CA TYR A 42 12.55 -1.75 -1.24
C TYR A 42 11.99 -0.42 -0.70
N ASN A 43 10.70 -0.17 -0.86
CA ASN A 43 10.07 0.95 -0.17
C ASN A 43 10.11 0.72 1.35
N PRO A 44 10.23 1.78 2.17
CA PRO A 44 10.21 1.67 3.63
C PRO A 44 8.83 1.27 4.19
N VAL A 45 7.77 1.35 3.38
CA VAL A 45 6.45 0.82 3.72
C VAL A 45 6.50 -0.71 3.75
N ASN A 46 5.93 -1.32 4.79
CA ASN A 46 5.83 -2.77 4.97
C ASN A 46 4.76 -3.39 4.03
N TRP A 47 4.97 -3.24 2.74
CA TRP A 47 4.09 -3.77 1.72
C TRP A 47 3.99 -5.28 1.76
N ASN A 48 2.77 -5.78 1.57
CA ASN A 48 2.44 -7.19 1.42
C ASN A 48 1.74 -7.40 0.07
N PRO A 49 1.90 -8.55 -0.58
CA PRO A 49 1.09 -8.90 -1.75
C PRO A 49 -0.35 -9.21 -1.34
N TRP A 50 -1.27 -9.19 -2.32
CA TRP A 50 -2.66 -9.59 -2.08
C TRP A 50 -2.77 -11.04 -1.64
N ASN A 51 -3.17 -11.24 -0.39
CA ASN A 51 -3.40 -12.57 0.16
C ASN A 51 -4.33 -12.48 1.37
N LYS A 52 -5.25 -13.44 1.48
CA LYS A 52 -6.23 -13.54 2.58
C LYS A 52 -5.58 -13.50 3.98
N LYS A 53 -4.39 -14.08 4.12
CA LYS A 53 -3.64 -14.07 5.40
C LYS A 53 -3.38 -12.66 5.96
N TYR A 54 -3.27 -11.63 5.09
CA TYR A 54 -3.03 -10.26 5.54
C TYR A 54 -4.32 -9.57 5.98
N LEU A 55 -5.48 -9.92 5.42
CA LEU A 55 -6.77 -9.51 5.95
C LEU A 55 -7.05 -10.19 7.31
N GLU A 56 -6.70 -11.46 7.46
CA GLU A 56 -6.78 -12.15 8.75
C GLU A 56 -5.85 -11.54 9.80
N LYS A 57 -4.64 -11.14 9.40
CA LYS A 57 -3.73 -10.38 10.25
C LYS A 57 -4.34 -9.05 10.67
N ALA A 58 -4.94 -8.31 9.74
CA ALA A 58 -5.61 -7.04 10.02
C ALA A 58 -6.74 -7.21 11.03
N LYS A 59 -7.57 -8.25 10.87
CA LYS A 59 -8.62 -8.61 11.85
C LYS A 59 -8.06 -8.90 13.23
N LYS A 60 -6.99 -9.70 13.31
CA LYS A 60 -6.35 -10.06 14.58
C LYS A 60 -5.74 -8.85 15.30
N GLU A 61 -5.18 -7.92 14.55
CA GLU A 61 -4.53 -6.71 15.07
C GLU A 61 -5.52 -5.53 15.21
N ASN A 62 -6.76 -5.70 14.78
CA ASN A 62 -7.78 -4.64 14.68
C ASN A 62 -7.26 -3.40 13.95
N LYS A 63 -6.54 -3.61 12.82
CA LYS A 63 -5.99 -2.55 11.98
C LYS A 63 -6.76 -2.41 10.68
N LEU A 64 -6.98 -1.19 10.26
CA LEU A 64 -7.44 -0.89 8.91
C LEU A 64 -6.41 -1.37 7.88
N VAL A 65 -6.85 -1.58 6.64
CA VAL A 65 -5.97 -2.01 5.55
C VAL A 65 -5.87 -0.89 4.51
N VAL A 66 -4.66 -0.57 4.09
CA VAL A 66 -4.40 0.24 2.89
C VAL A 66 -4.15 -0.70 1.74
N ILE A 67 -4.92 -0.57 0.67
CA ILE A 67 -4.74 -1.29 -0.59
C ILE A 67 -4.36 -0.28 -1.66
N SER A 68 -3.18 -0.45 -2.27
CA SER A 68 -2.71 0.39 -3.37
C SER A 68 -2.53 -0.47 -4.62
N ILE A 69 -3.26 -0.13 -5.68
CA ILE A 69 -3.33 -0.88 -6.92
C ILE A 69 -2.75 -0.04 -8.05
N GLY A 70 -1.98 -0.69 -8.94
CA GLY A 70 -1.39 -0.05 -10.10
C GLY A 70 -0.84 -1.07 -11.07
N TYR A 71 0.09 -0.66 -11.93
CA TYR A 71 0.76 -1.49 -12.92
C TYR A 71 2.10 -0.88 -13.35
N SER A 72 2.96 -1.68 -13.99
CA SER A 72 4.36 -1.33 -14.23
C SER A 72 4.57 -0.05 -15.05
N SER A 73 3.74 0.25 -16.03
CA SER A 73 3.85 1.46 -16.88
C SER A 73 3.00 2.65 -16.39
N CYS A 74 2.45 2.59 -15.18
CA CYS A 74 1.60 3.62 -14.62
C CYS A 74 2.41 4.85 -14.16
N HIS A 75 2.37 5.94 -14.93
CA HIS A 75 3.12 7.15 -14.62
C HIS A 75 2.83 7.71 -13.22
N TRP A 76 1.55 7.91 -12.88
CA TRP A 76 1.18 8.48 -11.59
C TRP A 76 1.42 7.53 -10.41
N CYS A 77 1.51 6.21 -10.65
CA CYS A 77 1.95 5.27 -9.63
C CYS A 77 3.41 5.50 -9.27
N HIS A 78 4.28 5.73 -10.25
CA HIS A 78 5.69 6.07 -10.04
C HIS A 78 5.87 7.42 -9.34
N VAL A 79 5.04 8.41 -9.69
CA VAL A 79 5.05 9.72 -9.00
C VAL A 79 4.72 9.53 -7.52
N MET A 80 3.63 8.83 -7.21
CA MET A 80 3.20 8.61 -5.82
C MET A 80 4.19 7.71 -5.05
N GLU A 81 4.87 6.78 -5.72
CA GLU A 81 5.95 6.00 -5.12
C GLU A 81 7.05 6.91 -4.58
N LYS A 82 7.59 7.78 -5.45
CA LYS A 82 8.70 8.68 -5.10
C LYS A 82 8.32 9.73 -4.06
N GLU A 83 7.12 10.29 -4.17
CA GLU A 83 6.67 11.36 -3.29
C GLU A 83 6.18 10.86 -1.92
N SER A 84 5.61 9.65 -1.88
CA SER A 84 4.93 9.13 -0.69
C SER A 84 5.49 7.80 -0.20
N PHE A 85 5.59 6.77 -1.04
CA PHE A 85 5.92 5.42 -0.56
C PHE A 85 7.40 5.21 -0.26
N GLU A 86 8.28 6.08 -0.76
CA GLU A 86 9.71 6.13 -0.40
C GLU A 86 9.98 7.05 0.81
N ASP A 87 9.00 7.83 1.26
CA ASP A 87 9.13 8.76 2.39
C ASP A 87 9.03 8.02 3.74
N SER A 88 9.98 8.29 4.64
CA SER A 88 10.07 7.62 5.94
C SER A 88 8.93 7.98 6.90
N LEU A 89 8.40 9.21 6.82
CA LEU A 89 7.28 9.65 7.67
C LEU A 89 5.98 8.96 7.22
N VAL A 90 5.72 8.91 5.91
CA VAL A 90 4.60 8.16 5.35
C VAL A 90 4.68 6.69 5.75
N ALA A 91 5.87 6.09 5.59
CA ALA A 91 6.10 4.69 5.98
C ALA A 91 5.85 4.45 7.47
N SER A 92 6.30 5.36 8.34
CA SER A 92 6.06 5.24 9.79
C SER A 92 4.57 5.20 10.10
N ILE A 93 3.76 6.12 9.54
CA ILE A 93 2.31 6.17 9.73
C ILE A 93 1.63 4.90 9.20
N MET A 94 1.98 4.49 7.97
CA MET A 94 1.38 3.31 7.36
C MET A 94 1.73 2.03 8.11
N ASN A 95 2.97 1.86 8.53
CA ASN A 95 3.45 0.66 9.22
C ASN A 95 2.88 0.54 10.65
N GLU A 96 2.68 1.67 11.32
CA GLU A 96 2.10 1.69 12.66
C GLU A 96 0.59 1.44 12.64
N LYS A 97 -0.14 2.17 11.79
CA LYS A 97 -1.61 2.27 11.86
C LYS A 97 -2.35 1.29 10.93
N TYR A 98 -1.67 0.72 9.92
CA TYR A 98 -2.31 -0.06 8.86
C TYR A 98 -1.61 -1.38 8.57
N ILE A 99 -2.33 -2.30 7.95
CA ILE A 99 -1.74 -3.36 7.14
C ILE A 99 -1.74 -2.88 5.69
N SER A 100 -0.56 -2.78 5.07
CA SER A 100 -0.40 -2.24 3.72
C SER A 100 -0.30 -3.36 2.70
N ILE A 101 -1.17 -3.36 1.69
CA ILE A 101 -1.24 -4.34 0.61
C ILE A 101 -1.01 -3.63 -0.73
N LYS A 102 -0.09 -4.17 -1.54
CA LYS A 102 0.16 -3.73 -2.91
C LYS A 102 -0.40 -4.75 -3.89
N VAL A 103 -1.06 -4.26 -4.95
CA VAL A 103 -1.71 -5.10 -5.95
C VAL A 103 -1.27 -4.69 -7.34
N ASP A 104 -0.83 -5.67 -8.13
CA ASP A 104 -0.69 -5.51 -9.56
C ASP A 104 -2.01 -5.84 -10.24
N ARG A 105 -2.63 -4.84 -10.91
CA ARG A 105 -3.90 -5.04 -11.59
C ARG A 105 -3.80 -5.99 -12.81
N GLU A 106 -2.60 -6.13 -13.36
CA GLU A 106 -2.38 -7.03 -14.51
C GLU A 106 -2.42 -8.50 -14.06
N GLU A 107 -2.00 -8.79 -12.82
CA GLU A 107 -2.11 -10.13 -12.22
C GLU A 107 -3.45 -10.36 -11.50
N ARG A 108 -4.04 -9.29 -10.93
CA ARG A 108 -5.28 -9.36 -10.13
C ARG A 108 -6.34 -8.36 -10.60
N PRO A 109 -6.82 -8.50 -11.86
CA PRO A 109 -7.89 -7.66 -12.38
C PRO A 109 -9.21 -7.83 -11.61
N ASP A 110 -9.44 -8.98 -11.00
CA ASP A 110 -10.57 -9.25 -10.14
C ASP A 110 -10.62 -8.35 -8.91
N VAL A 111 -9.48 -8.16 -8.25
CA VAL A 111 -9.34 -7.27 -7.09
C VAL A 111 -9.44 -5.80 -7.52
N ASP A 112 -8.77 -5.44 -8.63
CA ASP A 112 -8.81 -4.10 -9.20
C ASP A 112 -10.26 -3.67 -9.48
N GLN A 113 -11.04 -4.50 -10.14
CA GLN A 113 -12.42 -4.18 -10.51
C GLN A 113 -13.31 -3.92 -9.30
N VAL A 114 -13.20 -4.73 -8.25
CA VAL A 114 -14.00 -4.57 -7.02
C VAL A 114 -13.72 -3.22 -6.37
N TYR A 115 -12.44 -2.86 -6.20
CA TYR A 115 -12.08 -1.60 -5.56
C TYR A 115 -12.25 -0.39 -6.49
N MET A 116 -12.12 -0.57 -7.81
CA MET A 116 -12.45 0.46 -8.79
C MET A 116 -13.93 0.85 -8.71
N ASN A 117 -14.83 -0.13 -8.70
CA ASN A 117 -16.28 0.09 -8.53
C ASN A 117 -16.58 0.85 -7.23
N ALA A 118 -15.92 0.45 -6.14
CA ALA A 118 -16.09 1.12 -4.86
C ALA A 118 -15.65 2.60 -4.90
N VAL A 119 -14.47 2.88 -5.47
CA VAL A 119 -13.95 4.25 -5.58
C VAL A 119 -14.83 5.10 -6.50
N GLN A 120 -15.29 4.55 -7.62
CA GLN A 120 -16.22 5.25 -8.52
C GLN A 120 -17.53 5.60 -7.84
N LEU A 121 -18.08 4.71 -7.00
CA LEU A 121 -19.28 5.00 -6.20
C LEU A 121 -19.03 6.10 -5.16
N MET A 122 -17.85 6.12 -4.54
CA MET A 122 -17.53 7.13 -3.52
C MET A 122 -17.21 8.50 -4.09
N THR A 123 -16.56 8.57 -5.25
CA THR A 123 -15.94 9.80 -5.77
C THR A 123 -16.47 10.26 -7.12
N GLY A 124 -17.24 9.43 -7.81
CA GLY A 124 -17.70 9.67 -9.19
C GLY A 124 -16.63 9.45 -10.25
N SER A 125 -15.41 9.07 -9.89
CA SER A 125 -14.29 8.86 -10.82
C SER A 125 -13.37 7.74 -10.35
N GLY A 126 -12.54 7.20 -11.27
CA GLY A 126 -11.55 6.17 -10.96
C GLY A 126 -10.29 6.32 -11.82
N GLY A 127 -9.29 5.53 -11.55
CA GLY A 127 -8.00 5.54 -12.25
C GLY A 127 -6.87 4.98 -11.38
N TRP A 128 -5.66 5.01 -11.90
CA TRP A 128 -4.47 4.53 -11.19
C TRP A 128 -3.43 5.63 -10.99
N PRO A 129 -2.70 5.62 -9.82
CA PRO A 129 -2.83 4.62 -8.75
C PRO A 129 -4.24 4.62 -8.15
N LEU A 130 -4.76 3.44 -7.83
CA LEU A 130 -6.02 3.30 -7.09
C LEU A 130 -5.66 2.99 -5.64
N ASN A 131 -6.05 3.87 -4.72
CA ASN A 131 -5.74 3.75 -3.31
C ASN A 131 -7.03 3.65 -2.49
N VAL A 132 -7.12 2.64 -1.66
CA VAL A 132 -8.33 2.35 -0.87
C VAL A 132 -7.95 2.05 0.57
N VAL A 133 -8.68 2.63 1.51
CA VAL A 133 -8.67 2.20 2.91
C VAL A 133 -9.88 1.31 3.13
N THR A 134 -9.66 0.17 3.75
CA THR A 134 -10.71 -0.81 4.06
C THR A 134 -10.78 -1.12 5.54
N LEU A 135 -11.91 -1.63 5.97
CA LEU A 135 -12.03 -2.35 7.23
C LEU A 135 -11.09 -3.57 7.25
N PRO A 136 -10.80 -4.16 8.41
CA PRO A 136 -9.94 -5.35 8.50
C PRO A 136 -10.43 -6.55 7.67
N ASP A 137 -11.69 -6.58 7.30
CA ASP A 137 -12.29 -7.64 6.47
C ASP A 137 -12.23 -7.37 4.96
N GLY A 138 -11.69 -6.22 4.55
CA GLY A 138 -11.53 -5.83 3.16
C GLY A 138 -12.66 -4.97 2.59
N ARG A 139 -13.74 -4.68 3.34
CA ARG A 139 -14.80 -3.78 2.89
C ARG A 139 -14.29 -2.34 2.81
N PRO A 140 -14.41 -1.65 1.66
CA PRO A 140 -13.88 -0.31 1.47
C PRO A 140 -14.64 0.73 2.29
N ILE A 141 -13.91 1.74 2.79
CA ILE A 141 -14.46 2.85 3.59
C ILE A 141 -14.01 4.22 3.09
N TRP A 142 -12.95 4.28 2.31
CA TRP A 142 -12.44 5.50 1.72
C TRP A 142 -11.51 5.14 0.55
N GLY A 143 -11.39 6.03 -0.44
CA GLY A 143 -10.45 5.81 -1.53
C GLY A 143 -10.41 6.95 -2.52
N GLY A 144 -9.52 6.81 -3.47
CA GLY A 144 -9.28 7.73 -4.58
C GLY A 144 -8.10 7.28 -5.40
N THR A 145 -7.61 8.17 -6.24
CA THR A 145 -6.51 7.88 -7.16
C THR A 145 -5.18 8.40 -6.60
N TYR A 146 -4.60 9.40 -7.22
CA TYR A 146 -3.38 10.04 -6.74
C TYR A 146 -3.67 11.00 -5.58
N PHE A 147 -2.78 10.99 -4.60
CA PHE A 147 -2.73 11.95 -3.49
C PHE A 147 -1.31 12.48 -3.35
N SER A 148 -1.14 13.78 -3.15
CA SER A 148 0.13 14.34 -2.71
C SER A 148 0.52 13.80 -1.33
N LYS A 149 1.80 13.85 -0.98
CA LYS A 149 2.30 13.35 0.32
C LYS A 149 1.51 13.90 1.51
N ASP A 150 1.26 15.21 1.54
CA ASP A 150 0.56 15.85 2.65
C ASP A 150 -0.93 15.43 2.72
N GLN A 151 -1.58 15.32 1.57
CA GLN A 151 -2.94 14.81 1.51
C GLN A 151 -3.03 13.36 2.00
N TRP A 152 -2.05 12.53 1.61
CA TRP A 152 -1.97 11.13 2.01
C TRP A 152 -1.77 10.97 3.51
N ILE A 153 -0.81 11.71 4.09
CA ILE A 153 -0.57 11.72 5.55
C ILE A 153 -1.81 12.17 6.31
N ASN A 154 -2.42 13.28 5.89
CA ASN A 154 -3.60 13.82 6.54
C ASN A 154 -4.78 12.84 6.50
N ALA A 155 -5.07 12.27 5.34
CA ALA A 155 -6.15 11.30 5.17
C ALA A 155 -5.94 10.06 6.05
N LEU A 156 -4.78 9.44 5.98
CA LEU A 156 -4.49 8.23 6.77
C LEU A 156 -4.55 8.50 8.28
N THR A 157 -4.01 9.63 8.73
CA THR A 157 -4.04 9.99 10.15
C THR A 157 -5.47 10.19 10.63
N GLN A 158 -6.27 10.99 9.92
CA GLN A 158 -7.66 11.27 10.29
C GLN A 158 -8.54 10.02 10.26
N ILE A 159 -8.40 9.18 9.22
CA ILE A 159 -9.19 7.94 9.12
C ILE A 159 -8.89 7.00 10.28
N SER A 160 -7.60 6.79 10.60
CA SER A 160 -7.21 5.94 11.73
C SER A 160 -7.73 6.48 13.06
N ASP A 161 -7.59 7.78 13.30
CA ASP A 161 -8.01 8.41 14.55
C ASP A 161 -9.54 8.39 14.72
N LEU A 162 -10.29 8.59 13.63
CA LEU A 162 -11.75 8.49 13.64
C LEU A 162 -12.24 7.05 13.81
N TYR A 163 -11.61 6.09 13.14
CA TYR A 163 -11.95 4.67 13.30
C TYR A 163 -11.78 4.19 14.73
N ASN A 164 -10.70 4.60 15.40
CA ASN A 164 -10.47 4.28 16.81
C ASN A 164 -11.53 4.87 17.76
N LYS A 165 -12.11 6.03 17.39
CA LYS A 165 -13.14 6.70 18.20
C LYS A 165 -14.55 6.18 17.92
N GLU A 166 -14.86 5.93 16.65
CA GLU A 166 -16.22 5.69 16.17
C GLU A 166 -16.28 4.56 15.13
N PRO A 167 -15.83 3.34 15.46
CA PRO A 167 -15.73 2.23 14.48
C PRO A 167 -17.07 1.88 13.84
N GLU A 168 -18.17 2.01 14.56
CA GLU A 168 -19.52 1.69 14.05
C GLU A 168 -19.95 2.58 12.88
N LYS A 169 -19.50 3.83 12.82
CA LYS A 169 -19.77 4.70 11.66
C LYS A 169 -19.16 4.13 10.39
N PHE A 170 -17.93 3.64 10.47
CA PHE A 170 -17.23 3.04 9.34
C PHE A 170 -17.85 1.70 8.91
N ILE A 171 -18.26 0.87 9.90
CA ILE A 171 -18.93 -0.40 9.62
C ILE A 171 -20.25 -0.15 8.90
N ASN A 172 -21.07 0.80 9.37
CA ASN A 172 -22.33 1.15 8.75
C ASN A 172 -22.16 1.74 7.34
N TYR A 173 -21.14 2.58 7.14
CA TYR A 173 -20.80 3.12 5.83
C TYR A 173 -20.37 2.00 4.85
N ALA A 174 -19.48 1.10 5.30
CA ALA A 174 -19.03 -0.03 4.50
C ALA A 174 -20.19 -0.96 4.09
N ASN A 175 -21.14 -1.21 4.99
CA ASN A 175 -22.33 -1.99 4.70
C ASN A 175 -23.22 -1.33 3.63
N THR A 176 -23.33 -0.01 3.66
CA THR A 176 -24.11 0.75 2.67
C THR A 176 -23.43 0.70 1.31
N LEU A 177 -22.11 0.88 1.27
CA LEU A 177 -21.32 0.84 0.05
C LEU A 177 -21.34 -0.56 -0.59
N GLU A 178 -21.22 -1.61 0.21
CA GLU A 178 -21.30 -3.00 -0.26
C GLU A 178 -22.64 -3.29 -0.95
N LYS A 179 -23.75 -2.79 -0.40
CA LYS A 179 -25.07 -2.92 -1.07
C LYS A 179 -25.11 -2.19 -2.41
N GLY A 180 -24.50 -1.00 -2.49
CA GLY A 180 -24.39 -0.24 -3.73
C GLY A 180 -23.58 -0.99 -4.80
N ILE A 181 -22.43 -1.56 -4.44
CA ILE A 181 -21.60 -2.35 -5.35
C ILE A 181 -22.38 -3.56 -5.89
N LYS A 182 -23.03 -4.33 -5.02
CA LYS A 182 -23.84 -5.48 -5.43
C LYS A 182 -24.99 -5.10 -6.37
N SER A 183 -25.59 -3.92 -6.23
CA SER A 183 -26.65 -3.46 -7.13
C SER A 183 -26.14 -3.13 -8.54
N LEU A 184 -24.89 -2.68 -8.68
CA LEU A 184 -24.26 -2.47 -9.99
C LEU A 184 -24.01 -3.79 -10.73
N ASP A 185 -23.54 -4.81 -10.03
CA ASP A 185 -23.29 -6.13 -10.62
C ASP A 185 -24.59 -6.78 -11.15
N ILE A 186 -25.72 -6.56 -10.49
CA ILE A 186 -27.04 -7.04 -10.93
C ILE A 186 -27.48 -6.35 -12.23
N ILE A 187 -27.21 -5.05 -12.36
CA ILE A 187 -27.58 -4.28 -13.56
C ILE A 187 -26.75 -4.73 -14.76
N THR A 188 -25.45 -4.95 -14.60
CA THR A 188 -24.57 -5.43 -15.67
C THR A 188 -24.95 -6.83 -16.16
N THR A 189 -25.26 -7.76 -15.26
CA THR A 189 -25.66 -9.14 -15.62
C THR A 189 -27.04 -9.20 -16.29
N ASN A 190 -27.93 -8.27 -16.03
CA ASN A 190 -29.24 -8.22 -16.72
C ASN A 190 -29.10 -7.67 -18.15
N ASN A 191 -28.23 -6.68 -18.38
CA ASN A 191 -27.99 -6.13 -19.71
C ASN A 191 -27.30 -7.12 -20.66
N GLU A 192 -26.46 -8.02 -20.15
CA GLU A 192 -25.84 -9.07 -20.97
C GLU A 192 -26.81 -10.18 -21.41
N LYS A 193 -27.98 -10.30 -20.79
CA LYS A 193 -29.01 -11.30 -21.16
C LYS A 193 -30.00 -10.81 -22.22
N GLU A 194 -29.96 -9.50 -22.55
CA GLU A 194 -30.85 -8.90 -23.55
C GLU A 194 -30.17 -8.66 -24.91
N LEU A 195 -28.90 -9.08 -25.09
CA LEU A 195 -28.14 -9.06 -26.35
C LEU A 195 -28.00 -10.49 -26.91
#